data_48ad64188ef94c44170239a6c292ec98
#
_entry.id   48ad64188ef94c44170239a6c292ec98
#
_cell.length_a   1.000
_cell.length_b   1.000
_cell.length_c   1.000
_cell.angle_alpha   90.00
_cell.angle_beta   90.00
_cell.angle_gamma   90.00
#
_symmetry.space_group_name_H-M   'P 1'
#
loop_
_entity.id
_entity.type
_entity.pdbx_description
1 polymer ?
#
loop_
_entity_poly.entity_id
_entity_poly.type
_entity_poly.pdbx_seq_one_letter_code
_entity_poly.pdbx_strand_id
1 'polypeptide(L)'
;MSQFKVFISLPFYLFISACGASSTTMPQDIIATAIPQIQKPALEISCQDLQNPAYQQVIMNAINEIRQHPRQCGQQYFAAVAPLRWNSGLHRSSLAHAQDMAEHNFLGHSSSTGLNLRSRLQLYQVKTRGGGENVARGQKNLDEVMASWVSSPVHCSNLMQSKFTDYAVACSVDQSEKPKAYWVQQ
;
A
#
# COMPACT_ATOMS: atom_id res chain seq x y z
N MET A 1 -24.30 -55.66 -56.04
CA MET A 1 -25.55 -56.30 -55.66
C MET A 1 -26.12 -55.49 -54.50
N SER A 2 -27.04 -54.55 -54.91
CA SER A 2 -28.49 -54.60 -54.69
C SER A 2 -28.81 -54.62 -53.19
N GLN A 3 -29.56 -53.71 -52.65
CA GLN A 3 -30.98 -53.42 -52.79
C GLN A 3 -31.34 -52.03 -52.33
N PHE A 4 -32.09 -51.33 -53.14
CA PHE A 4 -32.88 -50.17 -52.79
C PHE A 4 -34.11 -50.55 -51.94
N LYS A 5 -34.41 -49.78 -50.88
CA LYS A 5 -35.78 -49.71 -50.33
C LYS A 5 -36.18 -48.26 -50.16
N VAL A 6 -37.16 -47.89 -50.98
CA VAL A 6 -37.93 -46.65 -50.92
C VAL A 6 -38.98 -46.78 -49.82
N PHE A 7 -39.06 -45.86 -48.92
CA PHE A 7 -40.23 -45.67 -48.03
C PHE A 7 -40.84 -44.29 -48.25
N ILE A 8 -42.06 -44.31 -48.65
CA ILE A 8 -42.98 -43.20 -48.90
C ILE A 8 -43.45 -42.72 -47.51
N SER A 9 -43.26 -41.46 -47.18
CA SER A 9 -43.81 -40.86 -45.96
C SER A 9 -44.94 -39.84 -46.31
N LEU A 10 -46.11 -40.05 -45.72
CA LEU A 10 -47.24 -39.18 -45.78
C LEU A 10 -47.03 -37.90 -44.90
N PRO A 11 -47.63 -36.75 -45.26
CA PRO A 11 -47.54 -35.57 -44.43
C PRO A 11 -48.57 -35.60 -43.30
N PHE A 12 -48.07 -35.43 -42.06
CA PHE A 12 -48.90 -35.20 -40.88
C PHE A 12 -49.09 -33.69 -40.72
N TYR A 13 -50.31 -33.21 -40.89
CA TYR A 13 -50.68 -31.85 -40.53
C TYR A 13 -50.82 -31.74 -39.03
N LEU A 14 -49.94 -30.96 -38.42
CA LEU A 14 -50.04 -30.60 -37.01
C LEU A 14 -50.59 -29.16 -36.90
N PHE A 15 -51.74 -29.03 -36.32
CA PHE A 15 -52.32 -27.73 -35.90
C PHE A 15 -51.48 -27.13 -34.77
N ILE A 16 -50.80 -26.02 -35.03
CA ILE A 16 -50.16 -25.26 -33.96
C ILE A 16 -51.12 -24.22 -33.43
N SER A 17 -51.63 -24.48 -32.24
CA SER A 17 -52.38 -23.49 -31.47
C SER A 17 -51.39 -22.43 -30.95
N ALA A 18 -51.55 -21.19 -31.39
CA ALA A 18 -50.77 -20.06 -30.94
C ALA A 18 -51.22 -19.65 -29.54
N CYS A 19 -50.45 -20.04 -28.51
CA CYS A 19 -50.58 -19.49 -27.18
C CYS A 19 -49.71 -18.23 -27.10
N GLY A 20 -50.37 -17.06 -27.07
CA GLY A 20 -49.70 -15.76 -26.92
C GLY A 20 -49.01 -15.66 -25.57
N ALA A 21 -47.71 -15.71 -25.56
CA ALA A 21 -46.91 -15.35 -24.41
C ALA A 21 -46.75 -13.84 -24.34
N SER A 22 -47.44 -13.16 -23.49
CA SER A 22 -47.22 -11.77 -23.13
C SER A 22 -45.85 -11.68 -22.43
N SER A 23 -44.84 -11.17 -23.16
CA SER A 23 -43.56 -10.81 -22.58
C SER A 23 -43.73 -9.54 -21.76
N THR A 24 -43.88 -9.71 -20.46
CA THR A 24 -43.76 -8.62 -19.49
C THR A 24 -42.26 -8.28 -19.39
N THR A 25 -41.85 -7.25 -20.13
CA THR A 25 -40.54 -6.62 -19.94
C THR A 25 -40.52 -5.99 -18.57
N MET A 26 -39.78 -6.59 -17.64
CA MET A 26 -39.43 -5.96 -16.38
C MET A 26 -38.58 -4.72 -16.66
N PRO A 27 -38.85 -3.58 -16.04
CA PRO A 27 -37.93 -2.43 -16.13
C PRO A 27 -36.65 -2.80 -15.38
N GLN A 28 -35.55 -2.85 -16.11
CA GLN A 28 -34.19 -2.91 -15.53
C GLN A 28 -33.74 -1.51 -15.08
N ASP A 29 -34.48 -0.88 -14.19
CA ASP A 29 -33.98 0.21 -13.39
C ASP A 29 -33.47 -0.35 -12.05
N ILE A 30 -32.44 -1.18 -12.14
CA ILE A 30 -31.57 -1.39 -10.99
C ILE A 30 -30.74 -0.12 -10.91
N ILE A 31 -31.24 0.85 -10.15
CA ILE A 31 -30.46 1.93 -9.57
C ILE A 31 -29.30 1.23 -8.88
N ALA A 32 -28.13 1.24 -9.53
CA ALA A 32 -26.88 0.95 -8.88
C ALA A 32 -26.74 2.03 -7.78
N THR A 33 -27.25 1.72 -6.61
CA THR A 33 -26.99 2.52 -5.42
C THR A 33 -25.48 2.51 -5.28
N ALA A 34 -24.86 3.61 -5.71
CA ALA A 34 -23.46 3.87 -5.50
C ALA A 34 -23.24 3.72 -3.98
N ILE A 35 -22.57 2.64 -3.58
CA ILE A 35 -22.10 2.48 -2.20
C ILE A 35 -21.26 3.72 -1.96
N PRO A 36 -21.61 4.57 -0.96
CA PRO A 36 -20.78 5.71 -0.65
C PRO A 36 -19.37 5.15 -0.39
N GLN A 37 -18.42 5.53 -1.22
CA GLN A 37 -17.01 5.31 -0.94
C GLN A 37 -16.77 6.07 0.36
N ILE A 38 -16.74 5.36 1.50
CA ILE A 38 -16.30 5.93 2.76
C ILE A 38 -14.85 6.29 2.52
N GLN A 39 -14.61 7.52 2.10
CA GLN A 39 -13.27 8.08 2.06
C GLN A 39 -12.77 8.02 3.49
N LYS A 40 -11.85 7.07 3.74
CA LYS A 40 -11.09 7.02 4.99
C LYS A 40 -10.52 8.44 5.21
N PRO A 41 -10.81 9.09 6.34
CA PRO A 41 -10.26 10.42 6.58
C PRO A 41 -8.74 10.35 6.41
N ALA A 42 -8.18 11.27 5.64
CA ALA A 42 -6.74 11.37 5.45
C ALA A 42 -6.08 11.44 6.83
N LEU A 43 -5.08 10.62 7.07
CA LEU A 43 -4.31 10.67 8.31
C LEU A 43 -3.36 11.87 8.22
N GLU A 44 -3.89 13.06 8.50
CA GLU A 44 -3.11 14.31 8.51
C GLU A 44 -2.15 14.36 9.70
N ILE A 45 -1.50 13.23 10.00
CA ILE A 45 -0.48 13.18 11.04
C ILE A 45 0.75 13.92 10.55
N SER A 46 0.98 15.08 11.13
CA SER A 46 2.15 15.89 10.82
C SER A 46 3.44 15.28 11.38
N CYS A 47 4.57 15.84 11.00
CA CYS A 47 5.86 15.46 11.57
C CYS A 47 5.93 15.68 13.10
N GLN A 48 5.26 16.71 13.62
CA GLN A 48 5.20 16.97 15.05
C GLN A 48 4.36 15.91 15.79
N ASP A 49 3.24 15.51 15.19
CA ASP A 49 2.35 14.49 15.77
C ASP A 49 3.01 13.12 15.88
N LEU A 50 3.88 12.76 14.93
CA LEU A 50 4.61 11.48 14.93
C LEU A 50 5.46 11.23 16.18
N GLN A 51 5.84 12.28 16.88
CA GLN A 51 6.62 12.16 18.11
C GLN A 51 5.74 11.80 19.32
N ASN A 52 4.41 11.93 19.20
CA ASN A 52 3.49 11.54 20.24
C ASN A 52 3.21 10.03 20.18
N PRO A 53 3.53 9.27 21.27
CA PRO A 53 3.30 7.83 21.31
C PRO A 53 1.84 7.40 21.06
N ALA A 54 0.87 8.30 21.28
CA ALA A 54 -0.54 8.01 20.99
C ALA A 54 -0.80 7.69 19.51
N TYR A 55 0.02 8.19 18.59
CA TYR A 55 -0.12 7.89 17.14
C TYR A 55 0.57 6.60 16.71
N GLN A 56 1.35 5.95 17.57
CA GLN A 56 2.07 4.72 17.21
C GLN A 56 1.16 3.65 16.61
N GLN A 57 -0.01 3.42 17.21
CA GLN A 57 -0.95 2.42 16.69
C GLN A 57 -1.52 2.83 15.33
N VAL A 58 -1.77 4.11 15.12
CA VAL A 58 -2.28 4.64 13.85
C VAL A 58 -1.23 4.46 12.75
N ILE A 59 0.04 4.75 13.05
CA ILE A 59 1.17 4.52 12.15
C ILE A 59 1.28 3.04 11.77
N MET A 60 1.19 2.16 12.77
CA MET A 60 1.25 0.71 12.55
C MET A 60 0.08 0.20 11.71
N ASN A 61 -1.12 0.74 11.92
CA ASN A 61 -2.27 0.42 11.09
C ASN A 61 -2.05 0.84 9.62
N ALA A 62 -1.49 2.02 9.39
CA ALA A 62 -1.23 2.53 8.04
C ALA A 62 -0.27 1.63 7.25
N ILE A 63 0.87 1.24 7.85
CA ILE A 63 1.82 0.34 7.17
C ILE A 63 1.24 -1.07 6.99
N ASN A 64 0.55 -1.59 7.99
CA ASN A 64 0.01 -2.94 7.92
C ASN A 64 -1.19 -3.05 6.96
N GLU A 65 -1.96 -1.97 6.76
CA GLU A 65 -2.95 -1.86 5.70
C GLU A 65 -2.31 -1.99 4.31
N ILE A 66 -1.15 -1.36 4.08
CA ILE A 66 -0.41 -1.51 2.83
C ILE A 66 0.02 -2.96 2.62
N ARG A 67 0.50 -3.64 3.66
CA ARG A 67 1.09 -4.97 3.61
C ARG A 67 0.09 -6.11 3.49
N GLN A 68 -1.12 -5.94 4.00
CA GLN A 68 -2.17 -6.98 3.94
C GLN A 68 -2.79 -7.14 2.55
N HIS A 69 -2.51 -6.23 1.62
CA HIS A 69 -3.01 -6.29 0.25
C HIS A 69 -1.87 -6.56 -0.74
N PRO A 70 -2.07 -7.49 -1.69
CA PRO A 70 -1.08 -7.69 -2.75
C PRO A 70 -0.96 -6.42 -3.60
N ARG A 71 0.25 -6.17 -4.12
CA ARG A 71 0.48 -5.00 -4.97
C ARG A 71 1.61 -5.15 -5.96
N GLN A 72 1.54 -4.32 -6.99
CA GLN A 72 2.59 -4.17 -7.98
C GLN A 72 3.52 -3.03 -7.56
N CYS A 73 4.82 -3.34 -7.38
CA CYS A 73 5.88 -2.35 -7.14
C CYS A 73 6.75 -2.26 -8.39
N GLY A 74 6.45 -1.33 -9.28
CA GLY A 74 7.07 -1.29 -10.61
C GLY A 74 6.74 -2.53 -11.41
N GLN A 75 7.75 -3.31 -11.81
CA GLN A 75 7.56 -4.56 -12.55
C GLN A 75 7.43 -5.80 -11.65
N GLN A 76 7.63 -5.65 -10.34
CA GLN A 76 7.60 -6.74 -9.40
C GLN A 76 6.25 -6.82 -8.68
N TYR A 77 5.63 -8.02 -8.71
CA TYR A 77 4.43 -8.31 -7.93
C TYR A 77 4.80 -8.84 -6.55
N PHE A 78 4.11 -8.33 -5.53
CA PHE A 78 4.20 -8.80 -4.16
C PHE A 78 2.84 -9.31 -3.70
N ALA A 79 2.79 -10.53 -3.20
CA ALA A 79 1.64 -11.04 -2.46
C ALA A 79 1.49 -10.26 -1.14
N ALA A 80 0.32 -10.37 -0.52
CA ALA A 80 0.13 -9.91 0.85
C ALA A 80 1.16 -10.54 1.79
N VAL A 81 1.66 -9.76 2.74
CA VAL A 81 2.72 -10.19 3.67
C VAL A 81 2.32 -9.93 5.12
N ALA A 82 2.98 -10.63 6.04
CA ALA A 82 2.69 -10.53 7.47
C ALA A 82 2.83 -9.10 8.00
N PRO A 83 2.02 -8.71 9.00
CA PRO A 83 2.11 -7.41 9.62
C PRO A 83 3.44 -7.21 10.35
N LEU A 84 3.88 -5.97 10.38
CA LEU A 84 5.05 -5.53 11.14
C LEU A 84 4.66 -5.15 12.56
N ARG A 85 5.66 -5.11 13.44
CA ARG A 85 5.55 -4.65 14.82
C ARG A 85 6.40 -3.41 15.03
N TRP A 86 5.95 -2.52 15.90
CA TRP A 86 6.73 -1.36 16.27
C TRP A 86 8.03 -1.75 17.01
N ASN A 87 9.13 -1.08 16.64
CA ASN A 87 10.41 -1.26 17.28
C ASN A 87 10.98 0.11 17.69
N SER A 88 11.10 0.34 18.99
CA SER A 88 11.59 1.61 19.54
C SER A 88 13.07 1.88 19.23
N GLY A 89 13.88 0.86 19.02
CA GLY A 89 15.27 1.01 18.56
C GLY A 89 15.34 1.54 17.13
N LEU A 90 14.51 0.98 16.23
CA LEU A 90 14.35 1.51 14.88
C LEU A 90 13.84 2.95 14.91
N HIS A 91 12.86 3.27 15.76
CA HIS A 91 12.35 4.62 15.89
C HIS A 91 13.44 5.63 16.27
N ARG A 92 14.25 5.33 17.29
CA ARG A 92 15.37 6.20 17.68
C ARG A 92 16.39 6.38 16.54
N SER A 93 16.72 5.30 15.84
CA SER A 93 17.62 5.35 14.69
C SER A 93 17.05 6.19 13.54
N SER A 94 15.75 6.00 13.23
CA SER A 94 15.04 6.78 12.19
C SER A 94 14.98 8.26 12.56
N LEU A 95 14.65 8.57 13.82
CA LEU A 95 14.56 9.96 14.29
C LEU A 95 15.91 10.67 14.23
N ALA A 96 16.98 10.03 14.69
CA ALA A 96 18.32 10.61 14.63
C ALA A 96 18.77 10.86 13.19
N HIS A 97 18.45 9.96 12.26
CA HIS A 97 18.79 10.16 10.86
C HIS A 97 17.93 11.25 10.18
N ALA A 98 16.66 11.35 10.52
CA ALA A 98 15.79 12.43 10.06
C ALA A 98 16.29 13.81 10.56
N GLN A 99 16.72 13.89 11.83
CA GLN A 99 17.33 15.09 12.41
C GLN A 99 18.63 15.46 11.71
N ASP A 100 19.52 14.51 11.49
CA ASP A 100 20.78 14.70 10.78
C ASP A 100 20.55 15.23 9.35
N MET A 101 19.62 14.65 8.61
CA MET A 101 19.23 15.13 7.27
C MET A 101 18.66 16.55 7.30
N ALA A 102 17.81 16.87 8.29
CA ALA A 102 17.20 18.18 8.44
C ALA A 102 18.23 19.25 8.81
N GLU A 103 19.12 18.95 9.75
CA GLU A 103 20.17 19.87 10.23
C GLU A 103 21.19 20.20 9.15
N HIS A 104 21.60 19.20 8.36
CA HIS A 104 22.64 19.33 7.34
C HIS A 104 22.06 19.52 5.92
N ASN A 105 20.73 19.64 5.77
CA ASN A 105 20.03 19.88 4.51
C ASN A 105 20.43 18.91 3.37
N PHE A 106 20.46 17.62 3.66
CA PHE A 106 20.67 16.57 2.65
C PHE A 106 19.56 15.52 2.67
N LEU A 107 19.50 14.69 1.62
CA LEU A 107 18.62 13.53 1.55
C LEU A 107 19.44 12.32 1.10
N GLY A 108 19.54 11.31 1.93
CA GLY A 108 20.37 10.13 1.61
C GLY A 108 20.30 9.04 2.68
N HIS A 109 20.94 7.91 2.40
CA HIS A 109 20.99 6.74 3.27
C HIS A 109 22.22 6.69 4.19
N SER A 110 23.18 7.54 3.97
CA SER A 110 24.35 7.72 4.86
C SER A 110 24.18 9.00 5.67
N SER A 111 24.57 8.98 6.94
CA SER A 111 24.56 10.17 7.79
C SER A 111 25.61 11.20 7.32
N SER A 112 25.51 12.44 7.81
CA SER A 112 26.51 13.49 7.62
C SER A 112 27.93 13.06 8.05
N THR A 113 28.01 12.12 9.01
CA THR A 113 29.26 11.54 9.50
C THR A 113 29.66 10.23 8.80
N GLY A 114 28.97 9.85 7.72
CA GLY A 114 29.28 8.65 6.91
C GLY A 114 28.74 7.33 7.45
N LEU A 115 27.92 7.32 8.50
CA LEU A 115 27.30 6.08 8.99
C LEU A 115 26.21 5.59 8.04
N ASN A 116 26.33 4.36 7.55
CA ASN A 116 25.28 3.70 6.78
C ASN A 116 24.18 3.15 7.71
N LEU A 117 23.08 2.61 7.13
CA LEU A 117 21.97 2.05 7.91
C LEU A 117 22.44 1.01 8.94
N ARG A 118 23.27 0.05 8.54
CA ARG A 118 23.76 -1.00 9.46
C ARG A 118 24.46 -0.40 10.67
N SER A 119 25.35 0.56 10.48
CA SER A 119 26.10 1.22 11.54
C SER A 119 25.17 2.01 12.47
N ARG A 120 24.16 2.69 11.93
CA ARG A 120 23.15 3.37 12.76
C ARG A 120 22.34 2.39 13.59
N LEU A 121 21.88 1.27 13.00
CA LEU A 121 21.13 0.24 13.73
C LEU A 121 21.96 -0.35 14.87
N GLN A 122 23.26 -0.58 14.67
CA GLN A 122 24.17 -1.04 15.74
C GLN A 122 24.31 -0.01 16.86
N LEU A 123 24.43 1.28 16.52
CA LEU A 123 24.54 2.37 17.49
C LEU A 123 23.29 2.43 18.39
N TYR A 124 22.11 2.17 17.85
CA TYR A 124 20.85 2.13 18.59
C TYR A 124 20.47 0.73 19.12
N GLN A 125 21.45 -0.19 19.14
CA GLN A 125 21.33 -1.55 19.69
C GLN A 125 20.21 -2.38 19.06
N VAL A 126 19.88 -2.12 17.80
CA VAL A 126 18.92 -2.91 17.05
C VAL A 126 19.57 -4.21 16.60
N LYS A 127 19.15 -5.32 17.17
CA LYS A 127 19.59 -6.66 16.76
C LYS A 127 18.84 -7.09 15.51
N THR A 128 19.52 -7.13 14.36
CA THR A 128 18.92 -7.51 13.10
C THR A 128 19.87 -8.32 12.21
N ARG A 129 19.28 -9.17 11.34
CA ARG A 129 20.01 -9.89 10.29
C ARG A 129 20.02 -9.12 8.96
N GLY A 130 19.18 -8.10 8.84
CA GLY A 130 19.06 -7.24 7.68
C GLY A 130 18.06 -6.12 7.94
N GLY A 131 18.09 -5.08 7.13
CA GLY A 131 17.18 -3.95 7.26
C GLY A 131 16.98 -3.27 5.91
N GLY A 132 15.88 -2.57 5.77
CA GLY A 132 15.57 -1.66 4.68
C GLY A 132 15.33 -0.26 5.22
N GLU A 133 15.49 0.72 4.37
CA GLU A 133 15.23 2.11 4.73
C GLU A 133 14.58 2.82 3.55
N ASN A 134 13.53 3.58 3.83
CA ASN A 134 12.99 4.57 2.93
C ASN A 134 13.19 5.95 3.51
N VAL A 135 13.68 6.88 2.71
CA VAL A 135 13.83 8.29 3.07
C VAL A 135 13.02 9.17 2.12
N ALA A 136 12.52 10.28 2.64
CA ALA A 136 11.78 11.26 1.83
C ALA A 136 11.94 12.67 2.40
N ARG A 137 11.62 13.70 1.59
CA ARG A 137 11.68 15.10 2.01
C ARG A 137 10.56 15.91 1.38
N GLY A 138 9.91 16.73 2.19
CA GLY A 138 8.94 17.73 1.74
C GLY A 138 7.49 17.32 1.85
N GLN A 139 7.17 16.05 2.14
CA GLN A 139 5.81 15.60 2.41
C GLN A 139 5.31 16.21 3.73
N LYS A 140 4.07 16.68 3.75
CA LYS A 140 3.51 17.44 4.87
C LYS A 140 3.03 16.54 6.01
N ASN A 141 2.59 15.33 5.69
CA ASN A 141 1.99 14.41 6.64
C ASN A 141 2.31 12.94 6.28
N LEU A 142 1.89 12.03 7.16
CA LEU A 142 2.13 10.59 7.02
C LEU A 142 1.49 10.03 5.74
N ASP A 143 0.28 10.46 5.38
CA ASP A 143 -0.41 9.94 4.18
C ASP A 143 0.35 10.31 2.90
N GLU A 144 0.84 11.54 2.81
CA GLU A 144 1.63 11.99 1.65
C GLU A 144 2.93 11.19 1.50
N VAL A 145 3.66 10.95 2.60
CA VAL A 145 4.91 10.22 2.53
C VAL A 145 4.69 8.73 2.24
N MET A 146 3.67 8.12 2.84
CA MET A 146 3.31 6.72 2.55
C MET A 146 2.87 6.56 1.09
N ALA A 147 2.07 7.47 0.55
CA ALA A 147 1.69 7.47 -0.86
C ALA A 147 2.91 7.63 -1.78
N SER A 148 3.84 8.52 -1.43
CA SER A 148 5.10 8.71 -2.16
C SER A 148 5.93 7.41 -2.18
N TRP A 149 6.09 6.74 -1.05
CA TRP A 149 6.84 5.47 -1.00
C TRP A 149 6.13 4.34 -1.74
N VAL A 150 4.81 4.25 -1.64
CA VAL A 150 4.03 3.24 -2.39
C VAL A 150 4.14 3.43 -3.90
N SER A 151 4.20 4.66 -4.38
CA SER A 151 4.31 4.96 -5.82
C SER A 151 5.70 4.70 -6.41
N SER A 152 6.74 4.66 -5.57
CA SER A 152 8.12 4.39 -5.99
C SER A 152 8.42 2.89 -5.99
N PRO A 153 8.87 2.28 -7.10
CA PRO A 153 9.11 0.83 -7.17
C PRO A 153 10.05 0.31 -6.07
N VAL A 154 11.13 1.03 -5.80
CA VAL A 154 12.15 0.62 -4.81
C VAL A 154 11.60 0.74 -3.39
N HIS A 155 10.99 1.88 -3.05
CA HIS A 155 10.41 2.10 -1.72
C HIS A 155 9.23 1.15 -1.45
N CYS A 156 8.38 0.93 -2.44
CA CYS A 156 7.28 -0.02 -2.39
C CYS A 156 7.78 -1.45 -2.14
N SER A 157 8.87 -1.87 -2.79
CA SER A 157 9.48 -3.18 -2.56
C SER A 157 9.99 -3.33 -1.12
N ASN A 158 10.53 -2.27 -0.52
CA ASN A 158 10.90 -2.27 0.90
C ASN A 158 9.67 -2.43 1.81
N LEU A 159 8.58 -1.69 1.54
CA LEU A 159 7.34 -1.81 2.32
C LEU A 159 6.77 -3.24 2.28
N MET A 160 6.90 -3.92 1.13
CA MET A 160 6.36 -5.26 0.89
C MET A 160 7.35 -6.40 1.17
N GLN A 161 8.52 -6.11 1.73
CA GLN A 161 9.52 -7.15 2.01
C GLN A 161 9.03 -8.13 3.09
N SER A 162 8.86 -9.40 2.70
CA SER A 162 8.29 -10.45 3.58
C SER A 162 9.21 -10.84 4.74
N LYS A 163 10.52 -10.59 4.63
CA LYS A 163 11.52 -10.92 5.65
C LYS A 163 11.54 -9.93 6.81
N PHE A 164 10.91 -8.77 6.66
CA PHE A 164 10.85 -7.77 7.72
C PHE A 164 9.73 -8.10 8.70
N THR A 165 10.02 -7.91 9.98
CA THR A 165 9.12 -8.19 11.11
C THR A 165 8.87 -6.96 11.98
N ASP A 166 9.74 -5.98 11.87
CA ASP A 166 9.77 -4.79 12.73
C ASP A 166 9.77 -3.52 11.86
N TYR A 167 9.28 -2.45 12.44
CA TYR A 167 9.08 -1.19 11.73
C TYR A 167 9.15 0.00 12.67
N ALA A 168 9.62 1.10 12.16
CA ALA A 168 9.38 2.42 12.71
C ALA A 168 9.45 3.47 11.60
N VAL A 169 8.79 4.58 11.83
CA VAL A 169 8.92 5.80 11.04
C VAL A 169 9.10 6.99 11.97
N ALA A 170 9.93 7.92 11.56
CA ALA A 170 10.13 9.18 12.24
C ALA A 170 10.34 10.29 11.21
N CYS A 171 10.24 11.54 11.65
CA CYS A 171 10.59 12.69 10.85
C CYS A 171 11.15 13.82 11.69
N SER A 172 11.84 14.76 11.05
CA SER A 172 12.30 16.03 11.58
C SER A 172 12.06 17.13 10.58
N VAL A 173 11.88 18.35 11.04
CA VAL A 173 11.66 19.53 10.20
C VAL A 173 12.89 20.43 10.28
N ASP A 174 13.36 20.89 9.12
CA ASP A 174 14.49 21.84 9.08
C ASP A 174 14.08 23.24 9.58
N GLN A 175 15.08 24.08 9.86
CA GLN A 175 14.90 25.44 10.40
C GLN A 175 14.95 26.52 9.30
N SER A 176 14.72 26.18 8.04
CA SER A 176 14.73 27.12 6.93
C SER A 176 13.49 28.03 6.94
N GLU A 177 13.52 29.12 6.17
CA GLU A 177 12.35 30.03 6.01
C GLU A 177 11.11 29.32 5.44
N LYS A 178 11.33 28.23 4.68
CA LYS A 178 10.28 27.35 4.16
C LYS A 178 10.53 25.92 4.65
N PRO A 179 10.17 25.62 5.90
CA PRO A 179 10.53 24.36 6.54
C PRO A 179 10.06 23.14 5.76
N LYS A 180 10.92 22.13 5.67
CA LYS A 180 10.62 20.85 5.04
C LYS A 180 10.75 19.73 6.05
N ALA A 181 9.85 18.78 6.01
CA ALA A 181 9.96 17.56 6.77
C ALA A 181 10.88 16.54 6.07
N TYR A 182 11.73 15.91 6.83
CA TYR A 182 12.61 14.80 6.43
C TYR A 182 12.13 13.53 7.11
N TRP A 183 11.78 12.55 6.33
CA TRP A 183 11.13 11.33 6.76
C TRP A 183 12.07 10.14 6.63
N VAL A 184 12.08 9.29 7.64
CA VAL A 184 12.85 8.05 7.65
C VAL A 184 11.97 6.92 8.15
N GLN A 185 11.90 5.85 7.38
CA GLN A 185 11.28 4.58 7.74
C GLN A 185 12.37 3.50 7.74
N GLN A 186 12.40 2.71 8.75
CA GLN A 186 13.30 1.56 8.87
C GLN A 186 12.52 0.29 9.24
#